data_325eaac2c439dea5a7838c42ef9b5404
#
_entry.id   325eaac2c439dea5a7838c42ef9b5404
#
_cell.length_a   1.000
_cell.length_b   1.000
_cell.length_c   1.000
_cell.angle_alpha   90.00
_cell.angle_beta   90.00
_cell.angle_gamma   90.00
#
_symmetry.space_group_name_H-M   'P 1'
#
loop_
_entity.id
_entity.type
_entity.pdbx_description
1 polymer ?
#
loop_
_entity_poly.entity_id
_entity_poly.type
_entity_poly.pdbx_seq_one_letter_code
_entity_poly.pdbx_strand_id
1 'polypeptide(L)'
;LDIDYRPNLWGLSGHGDGENRFIASDKVTAKLQSTLGLFDLIVGTEEEFHIAGGTTDTVQALKNVRKVSNATLVCKRGPMGATAFEGDIPDSLDDGLSGPGFPIEVFNVLGAGDGFMSGLLKGWIEGQDWVTTLTYANACGAFAVSRHGCTPAYPSWEELQFFLKRGIERRDLRNDPELEQIHWSTNRHRVHGGDRSVMRVFAFDHRIQLEQIADEAGAPHERIGSFKTLCLDAARNVAGGQSGYGILCDSRLGREALYRAAGSGLWIGHPVEWPASRPLTLEPEIGPDFGGLAEWPAEHVVKVLCFYHPHDGDRLKGEQEDVLKRLFAACRRNRLEMLLEVIPSKVGPVDDDTTADIIRRMYEIGIYPDWWKLEPMTSNAAWAKACSAIDENDPHTRGIVVLGLDAPEEDLAASFAEAARFPLVKGFAVGRTIFADAARKWLAGELTDEAAVADMTDRFARLCRIWDTARENARVNETQGTSA
;
A
#
# COMPACT_ATOMS: atom_id res chain seq x y z
N LEU A 1 4.42 -30.50 11.68
CA LEU A 1 3.27 -30.49 12.59
C LEU A 1 3.42 -29.32 13.58
N ASP A 2 2.41 -28.42 13.68
CA ASP A 2 2.15 -27.65 14.90
C ASP A 2 1.17 -28.43 15.75
N ILE A 3 1.49 -28.64 17.04
CA ILE A 3 0.64 -29.45 17.93
C ILE A 3 -0.73 -28.78 18.09
N ASP A 4 -0.76 -27.44 18.23
CA ASP A 4 -1.97 -26.59 18.30
C ASP A 4 -3.15 -27.23 19.05
N TYR A 5 -2.89 -27.67 20.29
CA TYR A 5 -3.85 -28.40 21.08
C TYR A 5 -5.10 -27.55 21.44
N ARG A 6 -6.27 -28.11 21.19
CA ARG A 6 -7.56 -27.48 21.50
C ARG A 6 -8.47 -28.49 22.22
N PRO A 7 -8.66 -28.39 23.55
CA PRO A 7 -9.46 -29.35 24.32
C PRO A 7 -10.90 -29.51 23.81
N ASN A 8 -11.49 -28.43 23.28
CA ASN A 8 -12.86 -28.44 22.74
C ASN A 8 -13.03 -29.41 21.57
N LEU A 9 -12.02 -29.57 20.72
CA LEU A 9 -12.03 -30.50 19.59
C LEU A 9 -12.01 -31.97 20.05
N TRP A 10 -11.61 -32.20 21.29
CA TRP A 10 -11.53 -33.52 21.91
C TRP A 10 -12.71 -33.80 22.85
N GLY A 11 -13.69 -32.87 22.97
CA GLY A 11 -14.80 -32.97 23.87
C GLY A 11 -14.45 -32.89 25.37
N LEU A 12 -13.32 -32.28 25.71
CA LEU A 12 -12.80 -32.16 27.07
C LEU A 12 -13.25 -30.88 27.78
N SER A 13 -13.76 -29.88 27.06
CA SER A 13 -14.28 -28.63 27.62
C SER A 13 -15.53 -28.18 26.85
N GLY A 14 -16.46 -27.51 27.56
CA GLY A 14 -17.64 -26.89 26.97
C GLY A 14 -17.35 -25.47 26.45
N HIS A 15 -18.34 -24.88 25.78
CA HIS A 15 -18.25 -23.51 25.25
C HIS A 15 -18.07 -22.42 26.32
N GLY A 16 -18.34 -22.72 27.63
CA GLY A 16 -18.16 -21.81 28.74
C GLY A 16 -16.75 -21.82 29.36
N ASP A 17 -15.97 -22.86 29.06
CA ASP A 17 -14.64 -23.08 29.67
C ASP A 17 -13.48 -22.64 28.77
N GLY A 18 -13.75 -21.71 27.83
CA GLY A 18 -12.89 -21.36 26.70
C GLY A 18 -11.47 -20.85 27.02
N GLU A 19 -11.12 -20.61 28.29
CA GLU A 19 -9.79 -20.19 28.72
C GLU A 19 -8.89 -21.36 29.17
N ASN A 20 -9.44 -22.52 29.49
CA ASN A 20 -8.68 -23.70 29.84
C ASN A 20 -8.14 -24.42 28.60
N ARG A 21 -6.98 -23.94 28.10
CA ARG A 21 -6.36 -24.46 26.87
C ARG A 21 -5.66 -25.80 27.03
N PHE A 22 -5.27 -26.17 28.27
CA PHE A 22 -4.35 -27.30 28.53
C PHE A 22 -4.97 -28.28 29.51
N ILE A 23 -5.96 -29.04 29.04
CA ILE A 23 -6.59 -30.11 29.82
C ILE A 23 -5.90 -31.41 29.47
N ALA A 24 -5.17 -31.99 30.45
CA ALA A 24 -4.47 -33.28 30.29
C ALA A 24 -5.48 -34.42 30.00
N SER A 25 -5.11 -35.34 29.11
CA SER A 25 -5.89 -36.50 28.77
C SER A 25 -5.00 -37.60 28.17
N ASP A 26 -4.94 -38.75 28.84
CA ASP A 26 -4.17 -39.92 28.38
C ASP A 26 -4.64 -40.38 26.98
N LYS A 27 -5.91 -40.25 26.68
CA LYS A 27 -6.46 -40.57 25.36
C LYS A 27 -5.89 -39.67 24.27
N VAL A 28 -5.80 -38.36 24.54
CA VAL A 28 -5.21 -37.40 23.62
C VAL A 28 -3.74 -37.63 23.43
N THR A 29 -3.00 -37.80 24.53
CA THR A 29 -1.58 -38.13 24.51
C THR A 29 -1.29 -39.38 23.68
N ALA A 30 -1.99 -40.48 23.93
CA ALA A 30 -1.83 -41.72 23.16
C ALA A 30 -2.12 -41.52 21.66
N LYS A 31 -3.17 -40.71 21.32
CA LYS A 31 -3.52 -40.42 19.93
C LYS A 31 -2.44 -39.58 19.26
N LEU A 32 -1.97 -38.51 19.89
CA LEU A 32 -0.87 -37.69 19.36
C LEU A 32 0.37 -38.56 19.13
N GLN A 33 0.82 -39.31 20.15
CA GLN A 33 2.01 -40.16 20.06
C GLN A 33 1.92 -41.18 18.92
N SER A 34 0.74 -41.69 18.62
CA SER A 34 0.54 -42.61 17.49
C SER A 34 0.78 -41.96 16.10
N THR A 35 0.84 -40.65 16.01
CA THR A 35 1.01 -39.91 14.75
C THR A 35 2.32 -39.12 14.66
N LEU A 36 2.99 -38.80 15.79
CA LEU A 36 4.18 -37.97 15.82
C LEU A 36 5.35 -38.51 14.99
N GLY A 37 5.46 -39.84 14.87
CA GLY A 37 6.48 -40.48 14.03
C GLY A 37 6.34 -40.26 12.51
N LEU A 38 5.25 -39.63 12.07
CA LEU A 38 5.00 -39.36 10.64
C LEU A 38 5.54 -37.99 10.18
N PHE A 39 6.12 -37.20 11.10
CA PHE A 39 6.54 -35.83 10.81
C PHE A 39 8.06 -35.68 10.97
N ASP A 40 8.64 -34.77 10.18
CA ASP A 40 10.06 -34.42 10.22
C ASP A 40 10.34 -33.21 11.15
N LEU A 41 9.31 -32.40 11.40
CA LEU A 41 9.34 -31.23 12.25
C LEU A 41 8.07 -31.17 13.11
N ILE A 42 8.24 -31.05 14.42
CA ILE A 42 7.16 -30.94 15.41
C ILE A 42 7.37 -29.67 16.22
N VAL A 43 6.36 -28.80 16.24
CA VAL A 43 6.39 -27.51 16.90
C VAL A 43 5.27 -27.45 17.94
N GLY A 44 5.54 -26.85 19.09
CA GLY A 44 4.54 -26.65 20.13
C GLY A 44 5.03 -25.71 21.21
N THR A 45 4.12 -25.22 22.05
CA THR A 45 4.46 -24.56 23.32
C THR A 45 4.90 -25.62 24.36
N GLU A 46 5.44 -25.18 25.48
CA GLU A 46 5.78 -26.09 26.58
C GLU A 46 4.56 -26.91 27.01
N GLU A 47 3.40 -26.26 27.16
CA GLU A 47 2.12 -26.91 27.53
C GLU A 47 1.62 -27.90 26.47
N GLU A 48 1.79 -27.59 25.20
CA GLU A 48 1.42 -28.49 24.09
C GLU A 48 2.33 -29.74 24.10
N PHE A 49 3.62 -29.57 24.40
CA PHE A 49 4.50 -30.70 24.63
C PHE A 49 4.13 -31.49 25.89
N HIS A 50 3.65 -30.85 26.98
CA HIS A 50 3.10 -31.55 28.13
C HIS A 50 1.97 -32.49 27.74
N ILE A 51 1.06 -32.05 26.91
CA ILE A 51 -0.06 -32.88 26.37
C ILE A 51 0.50 -34.04 25.53
N ALA A 52 1.40 -33.73 24.59
CA ALA A 52 1.98 -34.74 23.70
C ALA A 52 2.85 -35.78 24.45
N GLY A 53 3.60 -35.31 25.45
CA GLY A 53 4.49 -36.15 26.24
C GLY A 53 3.84 -36.82 27.45
N GLY A 54 2.61 -36.39 27.85
CA GLY A 54 1.88 -36.96 28.98
C GLY A 54 2.47 -36.63 30.35
N THR A 55 3.13 -35.47 30.52
CA THR A 55 3.70 -35.01 31.77
C THR A 55 3.82 -33.48 31.76
N THR A 56 3.84 -32.86 32.95
CA THR A 56 4.01 -31.43 33.12
C THR A 56 5.47 -30.97 33.25
N ASP A 57 6.41 -31.91 33.25
CA ASP A 57 7.84 -31.60 33.14
C ASP A 57 8.19 -31.49 31.66
N THR A 58 8.58 -30.29 31.22
CA THR A 58 8.83 -29.99 29.81
C THR A 58 9.95 -30.84 29.21
N VAL A 59 11.08 -31.02 29.94
CA VAL A 59 12.20 -31.85 29.48
C VAL A 59 11.77 -33.30 29.33
N GLN A 60 11.07 -33.84 30.35
CA GLN A 60 10.56 -35.19 30.30
C GLN A 60 9.50 -35.40 29.22
N ALA A 61 8.64 -34.38 28.97
CA ALA A 61 7.67 -34.40 27.89
C ALA A 61 8.35 -34.50 26.52
N LEU A 62 9.36 -33.67 26.27
CA LEU A 62 10.16 -33.72 25.04
C LEU A 62 10.88 -35.08 24.90
N LYS A 63 11.45 -35.63 25.98
CA LYS A 63 12.07 -36.98 25.99
C LYS A 63 11.05 -38.08 25.66
N ASN A 64 9.80 -37.94 26.14
CA ASN A 64 8.75 -38.90 25.81
C ASN A 64 8.31 -38.80 24.35
N VAL A 65 8.20 -37.57 23.77
CA VAL A 65 7.94 -37.34 22.33
C VAL A 65 9.09 -37.91 21.49
N ARG A 66 10.34 -37.69 21.88
CA ARG A 66 11.54 -38.24 21.21
C ARG A 66 11.53 -39.76 21.09
N LYS A 67 10.96 -40.50 22.08
CA LYS A 67 10.86 -41.98 22.02
C LYS A 67 10.00 -42.48 20.87
N VAL A 68 9.07 -41.64 20.36
CA VAL A 68 8.11 -42.01 19.31
C VAL A 68 8.33 -41.25 18.01
N SER A 69 9.27 -40.30 17.96
CA SER A 69 9.54 -39.50 16.75
C SER A 69 11.00 -39.06 16.66
N ASN A 70 11.56 -39.16 15.45
CA ASN A 70 12.91 -38.67 15.13
C ASN A 70 12.88 -37.23 14.58
N ALA A 71 11.70 -36.59 14.55
CA ALA A 71 11.52 -35.21 14.05
C ALA A 71 12.39 -34.21 14.82
N THR A 72 12.78 -33.12 14.20
CA THR A 72 13.24 -31.97 14.95
C THR A 72 12.10 -31.42 15.80
N LEU A 73 12.34 -31.26 17.10
CA LEU A 73 11.36 -30.69 18.03
C LEU A 73 11.66 -29.22 18.26
N VAL A 74 10.66 -28.34 18.12
CA VAL A 74 10.80 -26.92 18.40
C VAL A 74 9.82 -26.51 19.50
N CYS A 75 10.37 -26.14 20.65
CA CYS A 75 9.60 -25.72 21.82
C CYS A 75 9.51 -24.18 21.86
N LYS A 76 8.29 -23.66 21.73
CA LYS A 76 7.96 -22.22 21.83
C LYS A 76 7.90 -21.83 23.32
N ARG A 77 8.65 -20.77 23.71
CA ARG A 77 8.76 -20.31 25.12
C ARG A 77 8.28 -18.82 25.25
N GLY A 78 7.43 -18.38 24.34
CA GLY A 78 6.89 -17.01 24.33
C GLY A 78 7.97 -15.92 24.32
N PRO A 79 7.96 -14.97 25.27
CA PRO A 79 8.95 -13.90 25.32
C PRO A 79 10.41 -14.36 25.52
N MET A 80 10.62 -15.59 25.98
CA MET A 80 11.95 -16.19 26.18
C MET A 80 12.51 -16.78 24.86
N GLY A 81 11.73 -16.78 23.79
CA GLY A 81 12.17 -17.30 22.50
C GLY A 81 11.69 -18.72 22.22
N ALA A 82 12.50 -19.49 21.54
CA ALA A 82 12.23 -20.89 21.23
C ALA A 82 13.52 -21.70 21.19
N THR A 83 13.42 -23.02 21.43
CA THR A 83 14.54 -23.93 21.39
C THR A 83 14.26 -25.12 20.48
N ALA A 84 15.21 -25.45 19.60
CA ALA A 84 15.16 -26.61 18.70
C ALA A 84 16.05 -27.72 19.17
N PHE A 85 15.61 -28.98 18.94
CA PHE A 85 16.28 -30.20 19.27
C PHE A 85 16.27 -31.16 18.07
N GLU A 86 17.41 -31.36 17.43
CA GLU A 86 17.53 -32.24 16.27
C GLU A 86 17.78 -33.72 16.71
N GLY A 87 18.46 -33.92 17.83
CA GLY A 87 18.82 -35.24 18.37
C GLY A 87 18.23 -35.50 19.75
N ASP A 88 19.04 -36.08 20.61
CA ASP A 88 18.68 -36.38 22.00
C ASP A 88 18.29 -35.10 22.76
N ILE A 89 17.31 -35.24 23.66
CA ILE A 89 16.87 -34.14 24.50
C ILE A 89 17.75 -34.01 25.71
N PRO A 90 18.45 -32.88 25.92
CA PRO A 90 19.33 -32.66 27.07
C PRO A 90 18.52 -32.56 28.38
N ASP A 91 19.24 -32.46 29.52
CA ASP A 91 18.61 -32.31 30.83
C ASP A 91 18.14 -30.87 31.12
N SER A 92 18.58 -29.91 30.31
CA SER A 92 18.09 -28.51 30.34
C SER A 92 17.64 -28.06 28.97
N LEU A 93 16.56 -27.28 28.91
CA LEU A 93 16.11 -26.64 27.66
C LEU A 93 17.15 -25.65 27.11
N ASP A 94 17.95 -25.05 27.97
CA ASP A 94 18.96 -24.06 27.60
C ASP A 94 20.19 -24.69 26.90
N ASP A 95 20.32 -26.01 26.95
CA ASP A 95 21.37 -26.75 26.21
C ASP A 95 20.97 -27.08 24.76
N GLY A 96 19.75 -26.72 24.35
CA GLY A 96 19.30 -26.86 22.97
C GLY A 96 19.70 -25.66 22.09
N LEU A 97 19.39 -25.73 20.78
CA LEU A 97 19.64 -24.67 19.83
C LEU A 97 18.59 -23.56 20.00
N SER A 98 18.96 -22.48 20.67
CA SER A 98 18.00 -21.42 21.07
C SER A 98 18.04 -20.20 20.18
N GLY A 99 16.87 -19.66 19.87
CA GLY A 99 16.68 -18.36 19.24
C GLY A 99 16.11 -17.32 20.21
N PRO A 100 16.44 -16.01 20.03
CA PRO A 100 16.06 -14.96 20.96
C PRO A 100 14.55 -14.74 20.99
N GLY A 101 14.03 -14.35 22.14
CA GLY A 101 12.68 -13.80 22.27
C GLY A 101 12.66 -12.28 22.02
N PHE A 102 11.48 -11.76 21.75
CA PHE A 102 11.25 -10.34 21.55
C PHE A 102 10.23 -9.82 22.57
N PRO A 103 10.67 -9.10 23.64
CA PRO A 103 9.78 -8.62 24.69
C PRO A 103 9.01 -7.38 24.25
N ILE A 104 7.98 -7.59 23.44
CA ILE A 104 7.11 -6.54 22.91
C ILE A 104 5.77 -6.49 23.67
N GLU A 105 4.95 -5.45 23.40
CA GLU A 105 3.61 -5.34 23.95
C GLU A 105 2.67 -6.31 23.24
N VAL A 106 1.98 -7.13 24.01
CA VAL A 106 0.96 -8.07 23.51
C VAL A 106 -0.38 -7.35 23.39
N PHE A 107 -0.82 -7.11 22.17
CA PHE A 107 -2.12 -6.52 21.87
C PHE A 107 -3.18 -7.60 21.57
N ASN A 108 -2.80 -8.66 20.89
CA ASN A 108 -3.66 -9.76 20.49
C ASN A 108 -2.84 -11.06 20.40
N VAL A 109 -3.36 -12.18 20.88
CA VAL A 109 -2.64 -13.47 20.84
C VAL A 109 -3.05 -14.35 19.66
N LEU A 110 -4.12 -13.98 18.95
CA LEU A 110 -4.66 -14.79 17.84
C LEU A 110 -3.69 -14.78 16.66
N GLY A 111 -3.33 -15.96 16.15
CA GLY A 111 -2.42 -16.11 15.03
C GLY A 111 -0.92 -16.06 15.40
N ALA A 112 -0.57 -15.94 16.68
CA ALA A 112 0.84 -15.92 17.12
C ALA A 112 1.59 -17.18 16.70
N GLY A 113 0.97 -18.35 16.85
CA GLY A 113 1.52 -19.64 16.42
C GLY A 113 1.75 -19.70 14.92
N ASP A 114 0.77 -19.28 14.14
CA ASP A 114 0.87 -19.27 12.67
C ASP A 114 1.93 -18.27 12.18
N GLY A 115 2.01 -17.08 12.83
CA GLY A 115 3.10 -16.12 12.59
C GLY A 115 4.46 -16.72 12.88
N PHE A 116 4.63 -17.37 14.03
CA PHE A 116 5.84 -18.09 14.37
C PHE A 116 6.19 -19.16 13.32
N MET A 117 5.20 -19.98 12.92
CA MET A 117 5.40 -21.02 11.91
C MET A 117 5.81 -20.45 10.56
N SER A 118 5.31 -19.28 10.17
CA SER A 118 5.69 -18.65 8.90
C SER A 118 7.18 -18.31 8.84
N GLY A 119 7.72 -17.72 9.90
CA GLY A 119 9.15 -17.43 10.04
C GLY A 119 10.01 -18.69 10.16
N LEU A 120 9.53 -19.68 10.92
CA LEU A 120 10.19 -20.97 11.09
C LEU A 120 10.34 -21.70 9.75
N LEU A 121 9.25 -21.86 9.00
CA LEU A 121 9.25 -22.55 7.73
C LEU A 121 10.12 -21.83 6.68
N LYS A 122 10.12 -20.50 6.69
CA LYS A 122 11.00 -19.73 5.81
C LYS A 122 12.47 -20.06 6.05
N GLY A 123 12.93 -19.98 7.30
CA GLY A 123 14.33 -20.29 7.62
C GLY A 123 14.68 -21.76 7.38
N TRP A 124 13.81 -22.68 7.78
CA TRP A 124 14.03 -24.11 7.63
C TRP A 124 14.07 -24.58 6.16
N ILE A 125 13.15 -24.12 5.32
CA ILE A 125 13.11 -24.48 3.89
C ILE A 125 14.30 -23.89 3.13
N GLU A 126 14.77 -22.71 3.53
CA GLU A 126 15.95 -22.06 2.93
C GLU A 126 17.27 -22.60 3.46
N GLY A 127 17.24 -23.56 4.39
CA GLY A 127 18.45 -24.17 4.95
C GLY A 127 19.27 -23.25 5.83
N GLN A 128 18.64 -22.27 6.48
CA GLN A 128 19.29 -21.41 7.46
C GLN A 128 19.65 -22.21 8.71
N ASP A 129 20.66 -21.74 9.48
CA ASP A 129 20.94 -22.30 10.80
C ASP A 129 19.77 -22.10 11.77
N TRP A 130 19.73 -22.90 12.84
CA TRP A 130 18.61 -22.87 13.78
C TRP A 130 18.50 -21.55 14.56
N VAL A 131 19.59 -20.87 14.85
CA VAL A 131 19.55 -19.57 15.53
C VAL A 131 18.86 -18.55 14.66
N THR A 132 19.23 -18.49 13.38
CA THR A 132 18.59 -17.61 12.37
C THR A 132 17.12 -17.99 12.16
N THR A 133 16.85 -19.28 11.98
CA THR A 133 15.48 -19.80 11.76
C THR A 133 14.54 -19.46 12.91
N LEU A 134 14.98 -19.68 14.16
CA LEU A 134 14.21 -19.36 15.35
C LEU A 134 14.08 -17.84 15.58
N THR A 135 15.08 -17.06 15.15
CA THR A 135 15.01 -15.59 15.18
C THR A 135 13.89 -15.09 14.26
N TYR A 136 13.79 -15.60 13.03
CA TYR A 136 12.69 -15.27 12.12
C TYR A 136 11.34 -15.69 12.71
N ALA A 137 11.27 -16.91 13.25
CA ALA A 137 10.05 -17.43 13.87
C ALA A 137 9.55 -16.57 15.02
N ASN A 138 10.43 -16.26 15.98
CA ASN A 138 10.09 -15.45 17.16
C ASN A 138 9.72 -14.02 16.77
N ALA A 139 10.43 -13.40 15.81
CA ALA A 139 10.11 -12.07 15.33
C ALA A 139 8.74 -12.03 14.63
N CYS A 140 8.42 -12.99 13.75
CA CYS A 140 7.10 -13.08 13.12
C CYS A 140 5.97 -13.27 14.16
N GLY A 141 6.20 -14.08 15.19
CA GLY A 141 5.29 -14.21 16.33
C GLY A 141 5.11 -12.90 17.09
N ALA A 142 6.19 -12.14 17.30
CA ALA A 142 6.17 -10.83 17.95
C ALA A 142 5.31 -9.82 17.16
N PHE A 143 5.46 -9.74 15.83
CA PHE A 143 4.58 -8.93 14.99
C PHE A 143 3.12 -9.36 15.12
N ALA A 144 2.84 -10.65 15.03
CA ALA A 144 1.49 -11.20 15.14
C ALA A 144 0.78 -10.77 16.44
N VAL A 145 1.48 -10.81 17.58
CA VAL A 145 0.87 -10.43 18.87
C VAL A 145 0.81 -8.92 19.09
N SER A 146 1.57 -8.11 18.37
CA SER A 146 1.60 -6.66 18.55
C SER A 146 0.53 -5.93 17.71
N ARG A 147 -0.13 -6.59 16.78
CA ARG A 147 -1.10 -6.03 15.86
C ARG A 147 -2.48 -6.69 15.98
N HIS A 148 -3.48 -6.10 15.33
CA HIS A 148 -4.83 -6.66 15.27
C HIS A 148 -4.98 -7.59 14.06
N GLY A 149 -5.60 -8.74 14.27
CA GLY A 149 -5.85 -9.76 13.24
C GLY A 149 -4.77 -10.84 13.20
N CYS A 150 -4.95 -11.83 12.34
CA CYS A 150 -4.00 -12.91 12.11
C CYS A 150 -3.10 -12.56 10.91
N THR A 151 -3.44 -13.04 9.72
CA THR A 151 -2.65 -12.84 8.50
C THR A 151 -2.31 -11.36 8.20
N PRO A 152 -3.21 -10.37 8.39
CA PRO A 152 -2.85 -8.97 8.18
C PRO A 152 -1.81 -8.42 9.16
N ALA A 153 -1.57 -9.09 10.28
CA ALA A 153 -0.58 -8.68 11.30
C ALA A 153 0.82 -9.17 10.99
N TYR A 154 0.99 -10.17 10.12
CA TYR A 154 2.30 -10.75 9.82
C TYR A 154 3.17 -9.78 9.03
N PRO A 155 4.49 -9.74 9.32
CA PRO A 155 5.39 -8.86 8.60
C PRO A 155 5.59 -9.35 7.17
N SER A 156 5.88 -8.41 6.26
CA SER A 156 6.56 -8.75 5.01
C SER A 156 8.02 -9.10 5.27
N TRP A 157 8.71 -9.62 4.25
CA TRP A 157 10.14 -9.92 4.39
C TRP A 157 10.97 -8.66 4.65
N GLU A 158 10.66 -7.58 3.94
CA GLU A 158 11.32 -6.28 4.09
C GLU A 158 11.14 -5.72 5.50
N GLU A 159 9.93 -5.82 6.04
CA GLU A 159 9.61 -5.38 7.38
C GLU A 159 10.33 -6.20 8.44
N LEU A 160 10.36 -7.54 8.29
CA LEU A 160 11.09 -8.44 9.17
C LEU A 160 12.58 -8.10 9.19
N GLN A 161 13.20 -7.92 8.01
CA GLN A 161 14.62 -7.60 7.91
C GLN A 161 14.95 -6.23 8.53
N PHE A 162 14.10 -5.23 8.29
CA PHE A 162 14.25 -3.92 8.90
C PHE A 162 14.20 -3.99 10.43
N PHE A 163 13.20 -4.69 10.98
CA PHE A 163 13.05 -4.89 12.43
C PHE A 163 14.27 -5.60 13.03
N LEU A 164 14.71 -6.69 12.42
CA LEU A 164 15.87 -7.46 12.92
C LEU A 164 17.18 -6.64 12.88
N LYS A 165 17.35 -5.80 11.87
CA LYS A 165 18.53 -4.93 11.74
C LYS A 165 18.52 -3.79 12.76
N ARG A 166 17.35 -3.14 12.96
CA ARG A 166 17.19 -2.00 13.86
C ARG A 166 17.10 -2.41 15.33
N GLY A 167 16.47 -3.55 15.60
CA GLY A 167 16.14 -4.01 16.95
C GLY A 167 14.85 -3.40 17.50
N ILE A 168 14.61 -3.60 18.80
CA ILE A 168 13.41 -3.13 19.49
C ILE A 168 13.67 -1.73 20.02
N GLU A 169 13.15 -0.72 19.31
CA GLU A 169 13.12 0.67 19.80
C GLU A 169 11.82 0.96 20.57
N ARG A 170 10.73 0.33 20.14
CA ARG A 170 9.40 0.45 20.76
C ARG A 170 8.82 -0.94 20.99
N ARG A 171 8.12 -1.10 22.12
CA ARG A 171 7.43 -2.36 22.41
C ARG A 171 6.08 -2.49 21.71
N ASP A 172 5.42 -1.37 21.44
CA ASP A 172 4.14 -1.29 20.75
C ASP A 172 4.34 -1.15 19.22
N LEU A 173 4.80 -2.24 18.58
CA LEU A 173 5.22 -2.24 17.15
C LEU A 173 4.13 -1.67 16.22
N ARG A 174 2.84 -1.85 16.55
CA ARG A 174 1.71 -1.29 15.78
C ARG A 174 1.67 0.24 15.70
N ASN A 175 2.40 0.92 16.59
CA ASN A 175 2.50 2.39 16.63
C ASN A 175 3.88 2.88 16.18
N ASP A 176 4.70 2.01 15.63
CA ASP A 176 6.00 2.36 15.06
C ASP A 176 5.80 2.89 13.63
N PRO A 177 6.06 4.19 13.37
CA PRO A 177 5.72 4.79 12.09
C PRO A 177 6.53 4.22 10.92
N GLU A 178 7.78 3.82 11.14
CA GLU A 178 8.62 3.25 10.08
C GLU A 178 8.16 1.82 9.73
N LEU A 179 7.92 1.00 10.75
CA LEU A 179 7.39 -0.36 10.54
C LEU A 179 6.01 -0.31 9.87
N GLU A 180 5.13 0.60 10.27
CA GLU A 180 3.80 0.74 9.65
C GLU A 180 3.89 1.26 8.21
N GLN A 181 4.85 2.13 7.89
CA GLN A 181 5.08 2.58 6.51
C GLN A 181 5.60 1.44 5.63
N ILE A 182 6.56 0.64 6.11
CA ILE A 182 7.05 -0.54 5.39
C ILE A 182 5.91 -1.56 5.21
N HIS A 183 5.18 -1.83 6.29
CA HIS A 183 4.05 -2.76 6.26
C HIS A 183 3.00 -2.36 5.22
N TRP A 184 2.59 -1.10 5.23
CA TRP A 184 1.69 -0.56 4.21
C TRP A 184 2.27 -0.74 2.81
N SER A 185 3.47 -0.25 2.58
CA SER A 185 4.11 -0.18 1.27
C SER A 185 4.29 -1.56 0.62
N THR A 186 4.63 -2.58 1.42
CA THR A 186 4.87 -3.94 0.94
C THR A 186 3.59 -4.79 0.79
N ASN A 187 2.49 -4.37 1.42
CA ASN A 187 1.21 -5.07 1.35
C ASN A 187 0.17 -4.42 0.42
N ARG A 188 0.31 -3.12 0.09
CA ARG A 188 -0.68 -2.40 -0.73
C ARG A 188 -0.88 -3.00 -2.13
N HIS A 189 0.17 -3.60 -2.74
CA HIS A 189 0.07 -4.22 -4.05
C HIS A 189 -0.89 -5.42 -4.09
N ARG A 190 -1.19 -6.04 -2.95
CA ARG A 190 -2.20 -7.11 -2.86
C ARG A 190 -3.61 -6.60 -3.15
N VAL A 191 -3.88 -5.33 -2.84
CA VAL A 191 -5.16 -4.68 -3.07
C VAL A 191 -5.19 -3.98 -4.42
N HIS A 192 -4.10 -3.31 -4.79
CA HIS A 192 -3.97 -2.47 -5.99
C HIS A 192 -3.08 -3.11 -7.05
N GLY A 193 -3.11 -4.41 -7.23
CA GLY A 193 -2.22 -5.21 -8.09
C GLY A 193 -1.97 -4.64 -9.47
N GLY A 194 -0.96 -5.18 -10.15
CA GLY A 194 -0.56 -4.84 -11.51
C GLY A 194 0.71 -4.00 -11.59
N ASP A 195 1.34 -4.01 -12.77
CA ASP A 195 2.51 -3.20 -13.07
C ASP A 195 2.14 -1.71 -13.12
N ARG A 196 2.78 -0.91 -12.30
CA ARG A 196 2.64 0.54 -12.20
C ARG A 196 3.90 1.28 -12.67
N SER A 197 4.77 0.61 -13.40
CA SER A 197 6.00 1.20 -13.95
C SER A 197 5.73 2.30 -14.96
N VAL A 198 4.57 2.28 -15.62
CA VAL A 198 4.10 3.30 -16.55
C VAL A 198 2.65 3.66 -16.23
N MET A 199 2.34 4.98 -16.22
CA MET A 199 1.01 5.50 -15.91
C MET A 199 0.56 6.51 -16.97
N ARG A 200 -0.48 6.16 -17.72
CA ARG A 200 -1.14 7.02 -18.72
C ARG A 200 -2.55 7.28 -18.25
N VAL A 201 -2.79 8.46 -17.68
CA VAL A 201 -4.03 8.76 -16.98
C VAL A 201 -4.82 9.85 -17.71
N PHE A 202 -6.04 9.54 -18.12
CA PHE A 202 -7.00 10.52 -18.62
C PHE A 202 -7.76 11.15 -17.44
N ALA A 203 -7.50 12.43 -17.17
CA ALA A 203 -8.06 13.16 -16.05
C ALA A 203 -9.30 13.95 -16.47
N PHE A 204 -10.48 13.48 -16.11
CA PHE A 204 -11.76 14.19 -16.32
C PHE A 204 -12.53 14.44 -15.02
N ASP A 205 -11.79 14.54 -13.91
CA ASP A 205 -12.30 14.91 -12.58
C ASP A 205 -12.61 16.40 -12.41
N HIS A 206 -12.50 17.17 -13.50
CA HIS A 206 -12.82 18.57 -13.55
C HIS A 206 -14.33 18.79 -13.30
N ARG A 207 -14.68 19.66 -12.36
CA ARG A 207 -16.06 20.00 -12.00
C ARG A 207 -16.39 21.39 -12.49
N ILE A 208 -15.81 22.44 -11.91
CA ILE A 208 -16.05 23.85 -12.27
C ILE A 208 -15.83 24.10 -13.76
N GLN A 209 -14.76 23.54 -14.34
CA GLN A 209 -14.45 23.77 -15.76
C GLN A 209 -15.47 23.16 -16.70
N LEU A 210 -16.03 22.00 -16.38
CA LEU A 210 -17.10 21.38 -17.18
C LEU A 210 -18.44 22.10 -16.97
N GLU A 211 -18.72 22.58 -15.74
CA GLU A 211 -19.89 23.44 -15.47
C GLU A 211 -19.81 24.73 -16.30
N GLN A 212 -18.64 25.39 -16.34
CA GLN A 212 -18.44 26.60 -17.18
C GLN A 212 -18.63 26.30 -18.68
N ILE A 213 -18.08 25.19 -19.18
CA ILE A 213 -18.29 24.81 -20.60
C ILE A 213 -19.77 24.53 -20.89
N ALA A 214 -20.51 23.92 -19.95
CA ALA A 214 -21.93 23.68 -20.09
C ALA A 214 -22.72 25.00 -20.11
N ASP A 215 -22.40 25.94 -19.21
CA ASP A 215 -23.03 27.27 -19.16
C ASP A 215 -22.77 28.04 -20.45
N GLU A 216 -21.53 28.05 -20.96
CA GLU A 216 -21.17 28.68 -22.24
C GLU A 216 -21.93 28.09 -23.44
N ALA A 217 -22.18 26.78 -23.40
CA ALA A 217 -22.93 26.06 -24.42
C ALA A 217 -24.47 26.16 -24.24
N GLY A 218 -24.95 26.75 -23.14
CA GLY A 218 -26.36 26.74 -22.77
C GLY A 218 -26.92 25.36 -22.48
N ALA A 219 -26.07 24.42 -22.07
CA ALA A 219 -26.43 23.03 -21.80
C ALA A 219 -26.75 22.83 -20.32
N PRO A 220 -27.70 21.97 -19.95
CA PRO A 220 -27.98 21.64 -18.59
C PRO A 220 -26.81 20.83 -17.97
N HIS A 221 -26.47 21.09 -16.68
CA HIS A 221 -25.35 20.44 -15.99
C HIS A 221 -25.51 18.91 -15.86
N GLU A 222 -26.74 18.40 -15.89
CA GLU A 222 -27.04 16.97 -15.90
C GLU A 222 -26.39 16.23 -17.08
N ARG A 223 -26.14 16.92 -18.21
CA ARG A 223 -25.43 16.34 -19.35
C ARG A 223 -23.95 16.07 -19.09
N ILE A 224 -23.33 16.74 -18.09
CA ILE A 224 -21.92 16.54 -17.77
C ILE A 224 -21.66 15.08 -17.37
N GLY A 225 -22.57 14.46 -16.61
CA GLY A 225 -22.46 13.04 -16.24
C GLY A 225 -22.37 12.11 -17.45
N SER A 226 -23.23 12.34 -18.45
CA SER A 226 -23.18 11.59 -19.72
C SER A 226 -21.86 11.84 -20.48
N PHE A 227 -21.39 13.09 -20.52
CA PHE A 227 -20.09 13.39 -21.14
C PHE A 227 -18.93 12.66 -20.45
N LYS A 228 -18.93 12.56 -19.13
CA LYS A 228 -17.90 11.82 -18.38
C LYS A 228 -17.93 10.31 -18.68
N THR A 229 -19.09 9.75 -19.02
CA THR A 229 -19.14 8.35 -19.50
C THR A 229 -18.49 8.20 -20.87
N LEU A 230 -18.62 9.19 -21.77
CA LEU A 230 -17.88 9.20 -23.04
C LEU A 230 -16.37 9.33 -22.85
N CYS A 231 -15.93 10.12 -21.85
CA CYS A 231 -14.50 10.16 -21.47
C CYS A 231 -13.99 8.80 -21.02
N LEU A 232 -14.76 8.07 -20.22
CA LEU A 232 -14.43 6.72 -19.81
C LEU A 232 -14.32 5.76 -21.00
N ASP A 233 -15.27 5.84 -21.94
CA ASP A 233 -15.26 4.98 -23.13
C ASP A 233 -14.02 5.28 -23.99
N ALA A 234 -13.63 6.55 -24.16
CA ALA A 234 -12.38 6.94 -24.83
C ALA A 234 -11.13 6.38 -24.11
N ALA A 235 -11.09 6.47 -22.77
CA ALA A 235 -10.00 5.90 -21.98
C ALA A 235 -9.88 4.38 -22.16
N ARG A 236 -10.99 3.67 -22.16
CA ARG A 236 -11.05 2.22 -22.39
C ARG A 236 -10.60 1.82 -23.79
N ASN A 237 -11.01 2.58 -24.79
CA ASN A 237 -10.59 2.34 -26.18
C ASN A 237 -9.06 2.40 -26.33
N VAL A 238 -8.42 3.39 -25.68
CA VAL A 238 -6.96 3.53 -25.72
C VAL A 238 -6.28 2.43 -24.88
N ALA A 239 -6.81 2.13 -23.70
CA ALA A 239 -6.24 1.13 -22.82
C ALA A 239 -6.28 -0.29 -23.40
N GLY A 240 -7.31 -0.65 -24.13
CA GLY A 240 -7.45 -1.97 -24.76
C GLY A 240 -7.30 -3.13 -23.78
N GLY A 241 -7.62 -2.95 -22.50
CA GLY A 241 -7.45 -3.94 -21.44
C GLY A 241 -6.00 -4.09 -20.93
N GLN A 242 -5.06 -3.26 -21.38
CA GLN A 242 -3.68 -3.28 -20.92
C GLN A 242 -3.52 -2.58 -19.56
N SER A 243 -2.51 -2.99 -18.79
CA SER A 243 -2.08 -2.30 -17.57
C SER A 243 -1.39 -0.96 -17.86
N GLY A 244 -1.24 -0.10 -16.84
CA GLY A 244 -0.57 1.20 -16.98
C GLY A 244 -1.47 2.31 -17.52
N TYR A 245 -2.77 2.07 -17.62
CA TYR A 245 -3.75 3.09 -17.95
C TYR A 245 -4.65 3.40 -16.77
N GLY A 246 -5.14 4.65 -16.69
CA GLY A 246 -6.01 5.08 -15.62
C GLY A 246 -6.87 6.26 -15.97
N ILE A 247 -7.72 6.60 -15.02
CA ILE A 247 -8.60 7.77 -15.07
C ILE A 247 -8.52 8.56 -13.76
N LEU A 248 -8.76 9.88 -13.83
CA LEU A 248 -9.22 10.68 -12.70
C LEU A 248 -10.67 11.06 -12.95
N CYS A 249 -11.56 10.67 -12.03
CA CYS A 249 -12.99 10.92 -12.15
C CYS A 249 -13.61 11.17 -10.78
N ASP A 250 -14.46 12.19 -10.65
CA ASP A 250 -15.15 12.57 -9.42
C ASP A 250 -16.52 11.88 -9.28
N SER A 251 -17.00 11.76 -8.04
CA SER A 251 -18.34 11.23 -7.71
C SER A 251 -19.47 12.25 -7.95
N ARG A 252 -19.18 13.57 -7.84
CA ARG A 252 -20.20 14.63 -7.89
C ARG A 252 -20.89 14.71 -9.25
N LEU A 253 -20.12 14.71 -10.34
CA LEU A 253 -20.61 14.79 -11.70
C LEU A 253 -20.34 13.53 -12.53
N GLY A 254 -19.48 12.63 -12.06
CA GLY A 254 -19.02 11.43 -12.77
C GLY A 254 -19.38 10.11 -12.11
N ARG A 255 -20.36 10.07 -11.20
CA ARG A 255 -20.73 8.85 -10.47
C ARG A 255 -20.97 7.63 -11.35
N GLU A 256 -21.70 7.83 -12.47
CA GLU A 256 -21.98 6.74 -13.42
C GLU A 256 -20.69 6.24 -14.10
N ALA A 257 -19.78 7.15 -14.45
CA ALA A 257 -18.49 6.77 -15.03
C ALA A 257 -17.64 6.00 -14.02
N LEU A 258 -17.59 6.41 -12.74
CA LEU A 258 -16.90 5.65 -11.66
C LEU A 258 -17.50 4.26 -11.49
N TYR A 259 -18.84 4.16 -11.45
CA TYR A 259 -19.52 2.87 -11.33
C TYR A 259 -19.18 1.95 -12.51
N ARG A 260 -19.22 2.46 -13.73
CA ARG A 260 -18.86 1.71 -14.94
C ARG A 260 -17.37 1.37 -15.01
N ALA A 261 -16.50 2.17 -14.40
CA ALA A 261 -15.06 1.92 -14.37
C ALA A 261 -14.66 0.77 -13.40
N ALA A 262 -15.52 0.45 -12.43
CA ALA A 262 -15.26 -0.60 -11.45
C ALA A 262 -14.94 -1.94 -12.13
N GLY A 263 -13.89 -2.63 -11.67
CA GLY A 263 -13.45 -3.94 -12.20
C GLY A 263 -12.89 -3.90 -13.63
N SER A 264 -12.66 -2.72 -14.21
CA SER A 264 -12.13 -2.58 -15.59
C SER A 264 -10.62 -2.80 -15.70
N GLY A 265 -9.90 -2.90 -14.59
CA GLY A 265 -8.43 -2.95 -14.55
C GLY A 265 -7.75 -1.58 -14.73
N LEU A 266 -8.51 -0.50 -14.97
CA LEU A 266 -7.98 0.86 -14.96
C LEU A 266 -7.57 1.27 -13.55
N TRP A 267 -6.49 2.04 -13.44
CA TRP A 267 -6.18 2.77 -12.23
C TRP A 267 -7.17 3.94 -12.06
N ILE A 268 -7.83 4.04 -10.92
CA ILE A 268 -8.91 5.01 -10.68
C ILE A 268 -8.50 5.97 -9.57
N GLY A 269 -8.16 7.20 -9.94
CA GLY A 269 -7.99 8.29 -8.98
C GLY A 269 -9.32 9.03 -8.78
N HIS A 270 -9.76 9.12 -7.52
CA HIS A 270 -11.03 9.70 -7.14
C HIS A 270 -10.79 10.91 -6.22
N PRO A 271 -11.11 12.14 -6.65
CA PRO A 271 -10.83 13.35 -5.90
C PRO A 271 -11.75 13.50 -4.68
N VAL A 272 -11.18 14.02 -3.61
CA VAL A 272 -11.91 14.33 -2.35
C VAL A 272 -11.99 15.81 -2.04
N GLU A 273 -11.16 16.63 -2.68
CA GLU A 273 -11.15 18.07 -2.43
C GLU A 273 -12.38 18.78 -3.02
N TRP A 274 -12.88 19.79 -2.28
CA TRP A 274 -13.81 20.76 -2.87
C TRP A 274 -13.05 21.60 -3.91
N PRO A 275 -13.58 21.72 -5.13
CA PRO A 275 -12.85 22.36 -6.23
C PRO A 275 -12.43 23.80 -5.90
N ALA A 276 -11.16 24.09 -6.16
CA ALA A 276 -10.54 25.41 -5.97
C ALA A 276 -10.53 25.95 -4.52
N SER A 277 -10.82 25.10 -3.52
CA SER A 277 -10.81 25.54 -2.13
C SER A 277 -9.39 25.88 -1.62
N ARG A 278 -9.28 27.01 -0.94
CA ARG A 278 -8.05 27.45 -0.25
C ARG A 278 -8.42 28.35 0.95
N PRO A 279 -8.33 27.91 2.20
CA PRO A 279 -7.77 26.62 2.67
C PRO A 279 -8.46 25.40 2.06
N LEU A 280 -7.72 24.28 2.03
CA LEU A 280 -8.24 23.00 1.54
C LEU A 280 -9.48 22.56 2.33
N THR A 281 -10.56 22.32 1.62
CA THR A 281 -11.78 21.71 2.16
C THR A 281 -12.13 20.48 1.31
N LEU A 282 -12.95 19.58 1.84
CA LEU A 282 -13.31 18.35 1.18
C LEU A 282 -14.76 18.35 0.70
N GLU A 283 -15.09 17.50 -0.28
CA GLU A 283 -16.46 17.26 -0.71
C GLU A 283 -17.33 16.80 0.47
N PRO A 284 -18.58 17.29 0.59
CA PRO A 284 -19.43 17.00 1.75
C PRO A 284 -19.68 15.52 2.02
N GLU A 285 -19.66 14.68 0.99
CA GLU A 285 -19.84 13.24 1.10
C GLU A 285 -18.70 12.52 1.85
N ILE A 286 -17.53 13.15 1.94
CA ILE A 286 -16.39 12.60 2.70
C ILE A 286 -16.65 12.70 4.20
N GLY A 287 -17.40 13.72 4.64
CA GLY A 287 -17.70 13.96 6.03
C GLY A 287 -16.55 14.55 6.85
N PRO A 288 -16.84 15.16 8.01
CA PRO A 288 -15.84 15.83 8.84
C PRO A 288 -14.88 14.85 9.54
N ASP A 289 -15.28 13.59 9.68
CA ASP A 289 -14.53 12.48 10.25
C ASP A 289 -13.90 11.56 9.20
N PHE A 290 -14.07 11.90 7.91
CA PHE A 290 -13.62 11.11 6.74
C PHE A 290 -14.33 9.74 6.60
N GLY A 291 -15.48 9.58 7.24
CA GLY A 291 -16.24 8.33 7.26
C GLY A 291 -16.68 7.89 5.86
N GLY A 292 -16.94 8.82 4.94
CA GLY A 292 -17.30 8.51 3.56
C GLY A 292 -16.29 7.65 2.81
N LEU A 293 -15.01 7.68 3.19
CA LEU A 293 -13.98 6.83 2.58
C LEU A 293 -14.17 5.33 2.86
N ALA A 294 -14.90 4.98 3.92
CA ALA A 294 -15.17 3.58 4.26
C ALA A 294 -16.07 2.88 3.22
N GLU A 295 -16.83 3.64 2.43
CA GLU A 295 -17.71 3.14 1.38
C GLU A 295 -17.01 2.99 0.02
N TRP A 296 -15.77 3.46 -0.09
CA TRP A 296 -15.05 3.44 -1.36
C TRP A 296 -14.49 2.06 -1.68
N PRO A 297 -14.58 1.63 -2.95
CA PRO A 297 -13.90 0.42 -3.40
C PRO A 297 -12.39 0.51 -3.12
N ALA A 298 -11.80 -0.58 -2.64
CA ALA A 298 -10.37 -0.65 -2.33
C ALA A 298 -9.45 -0.37 -3.55
N GLU A 299 -9.98 -0.50 -4.75
CA GLU A 299 -9.28 -0.17 -6.01
C GLU A 299 -9.21 1.34 -6.31
N HIS A 300 -9.96 2.18 -5.58
CA HIS A 300 -9.88 3.63 -5.74
C HIS A 300 -8.68 4.21 -4.99
N VAL A 301 -8.00 5.14 -5.65
CA VAL A 301 -6.92 5.95 -5.06
C VAL A 301 -7.49 7.31 -4.69
N VAL A 302 -7.35 7.69 -3.44
CA VAL A 302 -7.81 8.99 -2.92
C VAL A 302 -6.92 10.09 -3.50
N LYS A 303 -7.45 10.85 -4.45
CA LYS A 303 -6.73 12.01 -5.00
C LYS A 303 -7.11 13.26 -4.21
N VAL A 304 -6.14 14.07 -3.84
CA VAL A 304 -6.37 15.39 -3.24
C VAL A 304 -5.48 16.43 -3.89
N LEU A 305 -6.10 17.51 -4.38
CA LEU A 305 -5.39 18.72 -4.82
C LEU A 305 -5.30 19.71 -3.67
N CYS A 306 -4.08 20.14 -3.37
CA CYS A 306 -3.82 21.21 -2.42
C CYS A 306 -3.04 22.36 -3.10
N PHE A 307 -3.60 23.55 -3.07
CA PHE A 307 -2.90 24.77 -3.47
C PHE A 307 -1.98 25.22 -2.33
N TYR A 308 -0.80 24.63 -2.27
CA TYR A 308 0.18 24.80 -1.20
C TYR A 308 1.45 25.48 -1.73
N HIS A 309 1.96 26.44 -0.96
CA HIS A 309 3.24 27.11 -1.27
C HIS A 309 4.12 27.22 -0.01
N PRO A 310 5.45 27.01 -0.10
CA PRO A 310 6.33 27.08 1.07
C PRO A 310 6.26 28.42 1.81
N HIS A 311 6.02 29.51 1.06
CA HIS A 311 5.92 30.87 1.59
C HIS A 311 4.51 31.29 2.01
N ASP A 312 3.56 30.39 2.06
CA ASP A 312 2.24 30.66 2.64
C ASP A 312 2.37 31.02 4.14
N GLY A 313 1.48 31.90 4.62
CA GLY A 313 1.45 32.24 6.02
C GLY A 313 1.16 31.01 6.90
N ASP A 314 1.74 30.96 8.11
CA ASP A 314 1.72 29.80 9.00
C ASP A 314 0.30 29.29 9.32
N ARG A 315 -0.67 30.21 9.45
CA ARG A 315 -2.06 29.83 9.69
C ARG A 315 -2.63 29.03 8.53
N LEU A 316 -2.46 29.48 7.30
CA LEU A 316 -2.97 28.80 6.11
C LEU A 316 -2.27 27.46 5.90
N LYS A 317 -0.94 27.41 6.06
CA LYS A 317 -0.20 26.15 6.02
C LYS A 317 -0.73 25.17 7.06
N GLY A 318 -0.85 25.59 8.32
CA GLY A 318 -1.33 24.75 9.40
C GLY A 318 -2.74 24.19 9.16
N GLU A 319 -3.67 25.03 8.68
CA GLU A 319 -5.03 24.60 8.35
C GLU A 319 -5.04 23.52 7.24
N GLN A 320 -4.24 23.70 6.18
CA GLN A 320 -4.15 22.73 5.08
C GLN A 320 -3.42 21.45 5.50
N GLU A 321 -2.33 21.57 6.25
CA GLU A 321 -1.55 20.45 6.77
C GLU A 321 -2.38 19.57 7.72
N ASP A 322 -3.23 20.16 8.56
CA ASP A 322 -4.13 19.41 9.45
C ASP A 322 -5.12 18.55 8.65
N VAL A 323 -5.75 19.13 7.62
CA VAL A 323 -6.64 18.37 6.73
C VAL A 323 -5.90 17.23 6.03
N LEU A 324 -4.70 17.51 5.48
CA LEU A 324 -3.90 16.49 4.78
C LEU A 324 -3.44 15.36 5.72
N LYS A 325 -3.00 15.66 6.95
CA LYS A 325 -2.63 14.65 7.96
C LYS A 325 -3.79 13.72 8.29
N ARG A 326 -4.95 14.32 8.56
CA ARG A 326 -6.16 13.58 8.90
C ARG A 326 -6.66 12.74 7.73
N LEU A 327 -6.60 13.27 6.51
CA LEU A 327 -6.92 12.54 5.28
C LEU A 327 -5.96 11.37 5.07
N PHE A 328 -4.65 11.59 5.20
CA PHE A 328 -3.64 10.53 5.10
C PHE A 328 -3.90 9.40 6.09
N ALA A 329 -4.16 9.73 7.37
CA ALA A 329 -4.50 8.74 8.39
C ALA A 329 -5.81 7.99 8.05
N ALA A 330 -6.80 8.66 7.47
CA ALA A 330 -8.05 8.04 7.02
C ALA A 330 -7.82 7.09 5.83
N CYS A 331 -6.97 7.46 4.86
CA CYS A 331 -6.58 6.59 3.75
C CYS A 331 -5.96 5.29 4.27
N ARG A 332 -5.01 5.38 5.22
CA ARG A 332 -4.35 4.20 5.81
C ARG A 332 -5.36 3.29 6.54
N ARG A 333 -6.27 3.85 7.33
CA ARG A 333 -7.32 3.07 8.04
C ARG A 333 -8.26 2.36 7.09
N ASN A 334 -8.60 2.97 5.96
CA ASN A 334 -9.50 2.40 4.95
C ASN A 334 -8.76 1.58 3.87
N ARG A 335 -7.44 1.41 4.00
CA ARG A 335 -6.61 0.67 3.02
C ARG A 335 -6.66 1.24 1.61
N LEU A 336 -6.77 2.57 1.50
CA LEU A 336 -6.78 3.30 0.23
C LEU A 336 -5.42 3.95 -0.01
N GLU A 337 -4.91 3.89 -1.22
CA GLU A 337 -3.75 4.67 -1.64
C GLU A 337 -4.11 6.16 -1.72
N MET A 338 -3.12 7.03 -1.51
CA MET A 338 -3.27 8.48 -1.61
C MET A 338 -2.42 9.04 -2.75
N LEU A 339 -3.04 9.84 -3.62
CA LEU A 339 -2.38 10.69 -4.61
C LEU A 339 -2.44 12.14 -4.14
N LEU A 340 -1.32 12.73 -3.80
CA LEU A 340 -1.23 14.15 -3.45
C LEU A 340 -0.83 14.98 -4.67
N GLU A 341 -1.74 15.87 -5.07
CA GLU A 341 -1.50 16.85 -6.12
C GLU A 341 -1.19 18.21 -5.51
N VAL A 342 -0.07 18.82 -5.92
CA VAL A 342 0.30 20.18 -5.50
C VAL A 342 0.54 21.07 -6.71
N ILE A 343 0.00 22.29 -6.67
CA ILE A 343 0.11 23.26 -7.76
C ILE A 343 0.57 24.61 -7.16
N PRO A 344 1.87 24.75 -6.81
CA PRO A 344 2.39 25.97 -6.22
C PRO A 344 2.35 27.18 -7.18
N SER A 345 2.50 27.01 -8.49
CA SER A 345 2.53 28.09 -9.46
C SER A 345 1.22 28.89 -9.52
N LYS A 346 0.09 28.32 -9.08
CA LYS A 346 -1.21 29.00 -9.02
C LYS A 346 -1.33 29.98 -7.84
N VAL A 347 -0.42 29.92 -6.88
CA VAL A 347 -0.55 30.64 -5.60
C VAL A 347 0.72 31.41 -5.20
N GLY A 348 1.81 31.22 -5.92
CA GLY A 348 3.05 31.96 -5.69
C GLY A 348 4.09 31.76 -6.80
N PRO A 349 5.21 32.49 -6.76
CA PRO A 349 6.32 32.29 -7.68
C PRO A 349 7.02 30.96 -7.39
N VAL A 350 7.42 30.24 -8.42
CA VAL A 350 8.13 28.96 -8.30
C VAL A 350 9.56 29.07 -8.79
N ASP A 351 10.45 28.37 -8.12
CA ASP A 351 11.86 28.19 -8.48
C ASP A 351 12.24 26.70 -8.44
N ASP A 352 13.54 26.40 -8.60
CA ASP A 352 14.03 25.03 -8.63
C ASP A 352 13.91 24.29 -7.29
N ASP A 353 13.69 24.96 -6.18
CA ASP A 353 13.59 24.38 -4.85
C ASP A 353 12.13 24.20 -4.39
N THR A 354 11.22 25.00 -4.93
CA THR A 354 9.83 25.10 -4.45
C THR A 354 9.12 23.75 -4.29
N THR A 355 9.18 22.89 -5.33
CA THR A 355 8.51 21.58 -5.29
C THR A 355 9.20 20.62 -4.31
N ALA A 356 10.54 20.63 -4.27
CA ALA A 356 11.32 19.81 -3.34
C ALA A 356 11.02 20.19 -1.87
N ASP A 357 10.91 21.47 -1.58
CA ASP A 357 10.57 21.96 -0.24
C ASP A 357 9.17 21.55 0.19
N ILE A 358 8.19 21.57 -0.72
CA ILE A 358 6.86 21.03 -0.45
C ILE A 358 6.93 19.54 -0.11
N ILE A 359 7.64 18.76 -0.92
CA ILE A 359 7.79 17.32 -0.73
C ILE A 359 8.43 17.02 0.63
N ARG A 360 9.55 17.67 0.97
CA ARG A 360 10.22 17.52 2.28
C ARG A 360 9.26 17.88 3.42
N ARG A 361 8.55 18.99 3.27
CA ARG A 361 7.58 19.41 4.28
C ARG A 361 6.49 18.38 4.53
N MET A 362 5.94 17.74 3.49
CA MET A 362 4.93 16.70 3.66
C MET A 362 5.50 15.50 4.43
N TYR A 363 6.72 15.05 4.12
CA TYR A 363 7.38 13.98 4.86
C TYR A 363 7.70 14.38 6.32
N GLU A 364 8.20 15.59 6.57
CA GLU A 364 8.47 16.10 7.92
C GLU A 364 7.22 16.03 8.82
N ILE A 365 6.05 16.29 8.27
CA ILE A 365 4.80 16.27 9.03
C ILE A 365 4.11 14.90 9.04
N GLY A 366 4.77 13.87 8.52
CA GLY A 366 4.32 12.47 8.57
C GLY A 366 3.34 12.08 7.46
N ILE A 367 3.32 12.78 6.34
CA ILE A 367 2.49 12.44 5.17
C ILE A 367 3.37 11.78 4.12
N TYR A 368 3.09 10.50 3.82
CA TYR A 368 3.78 9.67 2.83
C TYR A 368 2.80 9.25 1.73
N PRO A 369 2.55 10.11 0.71
CA PRO A 369 1.61 9.78 -0.35
C PRO A 369 2.14 8.60 -1.17
N ASP A 370 1.25 7.71 -1.57
CA ASP A 370 1.63 6.60 -2.46
C ASP A 370 2.01 7.12 -3.85
N TRP A 371 1.36 8.21 -4.28
CA TRP A 371 1.58 8.88 -5.54
C TRP A 371 1.71 10.38 -5.37
N TRP A 372 2.60 10.98 -6.16
CA TRP A 372 2.66 12.42 -6.35
C TRP A 372 2.10 12.81 -7.70
N LYS A 373 1.34 13.91 -7.74
CA LYS A 373 0.96 14.56 -9.00
C LYS A 373 1.51 15.98 -8.99
N LEU A 374 2.49 16.24 -9.86
CA LEU A 374 3.31 17.44 -9.84
C LEU A 374 3.19 18.24 -11.13
N GLU A 375 3.38 19.55 -11.03
CA GLU A 375 3.48 20.44 -12.19
C GLU A 375 4.69 20.09 -13.06
N PRO A 376 4.61 20.36 -14.38
CA PRO A 376 5.79 20.37 -15.21
C PRO A 376 6.85 21.32 -14.64
N MET A 377 8.07 20.86 -14.48
CA MET A 377 9.19 21.69 -14.06
C MET A 377 10.04 22.05 -15.26
N THR A 378 10.48 23.32 -15.33
CA THR A 378 11.18 23.87 -16.49
C THR A 378 12.67 23.55 -16.50
N SER A 379 13.22 23.06 -15.37
CA SER A 379 14.63 22.75 -15.25
C SER A 379 14.88 21.31 -14.82
N ASN A 380 15.95 20.71 -15.33
CA ASN A 380 16.44 19.41 -14.87
C ASN A 380 16.82 19.45 -13.38
N ALA A 381 17.32 20.60 -12.89
CA ALA A 381 17.67 20.78 -11.48
C ALA A 381 16.45 20.67 -10.55
N ALA A 382 15.31 21.27 -10.91
CA ALA A 382 14.08 21.17 -10.16
C ALA A 382 13.58 19.72 -10.07
N TRP A 383 13.57 18.99 -11.20
CA TRP A 383 13.23 17.57 -11.21
C TRP A 383 14.17 16.73 -10.34
N ALA A 384 15.48 16.95 -10.45
CA ALA A 384 16.49 16.23 -9.67
C ALA A 384 16.27 16.46 -8.15
N LYS A 385 16.04 17.71 -7.73
CA LYS A 385 15.77 18.04 -6.32
C LYS A 385 14.48 17.43 -5.81
N ALA A 386 13.41 17.46 -6.60
CA ALA A 386 12.13 16.85 -6.23
C ALA A 386 12.25 15.32 -6.09
N CYS A 387 12.91 14.65 -7.05
CA CYS A 387 13.16 13.21 -6.97
C CYS A 387 14.05 12.84 -5.79
N SER A 388 15.14 13.60 -5.53
CA SER A 388 16.03 13.38 -4.37
C SER A 388 15.27 13.52 -3.06
N ALA A 389 14.40 14.54 -2.94
CA ALA A 389 13.57 14.71 -1.75
C ALA A 389 12.62 13.52 -1.49
N ILE A 390 12.14 12.86 -2.54
CA ILE A 390 11.33 11.65 -2.42
C ILE A 390 12.24 10.46 -2.03
N ASP A 391 13.30 10.20 -2.77
CA ASP A 391 14.18 9.04 -2.56
C ASP A 391 14.81 9.03 -1.15
N GLU A 392 15.13 10.22 -0.62
CA GLU A 392 15.71 10.39 0.72
C GLU A 392 14.70 10.07 1.84
N ASN A 393 13.40 10.28 1.61
CA ASN A 393 12.38 10.18 2.65
C ASN A 393 11.41 9.00 2.48
N ASP A 394 11.11 8.59 1.24
CA ASP A 394 10.16 7.50 0.95
C ASP A 394 10.63 6.61 -0.21
N PRO A 395 11.52 5.64 0.04
CA PRO A 395 11.96 4.69 -0.97
C PRO A 395 10.83 3.77 -1.45
N HIS A 396 9.67 3.83 -0.82
CA HIS A 396 8.51 2.99 -1.13
C HIS A 396 7.42 3.71 -1.91
N THR A 397 7.61 4.98 -2.30
CA THR A 397 6.65 5.68 -3.15
C THR A 397 6.39 4.90 -4.45
N ARG A 398 5.16 4.98 -4.97
CA ARG A 398 4.88 4.42 -6.29
C ARG A 398 5.42 5.30 -7.41
N GLY A 399 5.54 6.60 -7.17
CA GLY A 399 6.15 7.53 -8.09
C GLY A 399 5.31 8.78 -8.37
N ILE A 400 5.69 9.45 -9.45
CA ILE A 400 5.15 10.74 -9.85
C ILE A 400 4.37 10.60 -11.16
N VAL A 401 3.22 11.29 -11.27
CA VAL A 401 2.52 11.58 -12.53
C VAL A 401 2.53 13.08 -12.79
N VAL A 402 2.83 13.48 -14.02
CA VAL A 402 2.91 14.89 -14.42
C VAL A 402 1.52 15.41 -14.79
N LEU A 403 1.15 16.58 -14.30
CA LEU A 403 -0.11 17.23 -14.67
C LEU A 403 0.03 18.12 -15.92
N GLY A 404 -1.08 18.44 -16.59
CA GLY A 404 -1.05 19.10 -17.89
C GLY A 404 -1.22 20.62 -17.88
N LEU A 405 -1.77 21.23 -16.81
CA LEU A 405 -2.07 22.67 -16.66
C LEU A 405 -2.84 23.32 -17.83
N ASP A 406 -3.57 22.53 -18.63
CA ASP A 406 -4.24 23.03 -19.84
C ASP A 406 -3.28 23.51 -20.96
N ALA A 407 -2.07 22.96 -20.95
CA ALA A 407 -1.04 23.30 -21.91
C ALA A 407 -1.36 22.71 -23.30
N PRO A 408 -0.94 23.40 -24.41
CA PRO A 408 -0.93 22.81 -25.72
C PRO A 408 -0.13 21.52 -25.80
N GLU A 409 -0.43 20.67 -26.79
CA GLU A 409 0.23 19.36 -26.97
C GLU A 409 1.76 19.49 -27.15
N GLU A 410 2.23 20.57 -27.81
CA GLU A 410 3.67 20.83 -28.00
C GLU A 410 4.38 21.11 -26.69
N ASP A 411 3.76 21.91 -25.80
CA ASP A 411 4.33 22.22 -24.49
C ASP A 411 4.35 20.98 -23.60
N LEU A 412 3.30 20.13 -23.68
CA LEU A 412 3.28 18.83 -22.99
C LEU A 412 4.37 17.90 -23.50
N ALA A 413 4.64 17.86 -24.80
CA ALA A 413 5.72 17.05 -25.37
C ALA A 413 7.09 17.47 -24.83
N ALA A 414 7.36 18.78 -24.76
CA ALA A 414 8.59 19.30 -24.16
C ALA A 414 8.70 18.95 -22.68
N SER A 415 7.62 19.11 -21.93
CA SER A 415 7.55 18.74 -20.51
C SER A 415 7.77 17.25 -20.27
N PHE A 416 7.17 16.39 -21.11
CA PHE A 416 7.35 14.94 -21.01
C PHE A 416 8.77 14.52 -21.34
N ALA A 417 9.45 15.18 -22.27
CA ALA A 417 10.83 14.89 -22.62
C ALA A 417 11.78 15.12 -21.43
N GLU A 418 11.56 16.18 -20.65
CA GLU A 418 12.35 16.43 -19.43
C GLU A 418 11.97 15.46 -18.30
N ALA A 419 10.68 15.33 -17.99
CA ALA A 419 10.19 14.49 -16.90
C ALA A 419 10.52 12.99 -17.10
N ALA A 420 10.49 12.50 -18.33
CA ALA A 420 10.77 11.11 -18.67
C ALA A 420 12.21 10.67 -18.37
N ARG A 421 13.13 11.58 -18.13
CA ARG A 421 14.53 11.31 -17.72
C ARG A 421 14.65 10.78 -16.31
N PHE A 422 13.60 10.95 -15.48
CA PHE A 422 13.59 10.55 -14.08
C PHE A 422 12.81 9.26 -13.88
N PRO A 423 13.41 8.16 -13.36
CA PRO A 423 12.74 6.88 -13.16
C PRO A 423 11.54 6.93 -12.22
N LEU A 424 11.52 7.88 -11.25
CA LEU A 424 10.39 8.10 -10.35
C LEU A 424 9.15 8.64 -11.06
N VAL A 425 9.32 9.34 -12.19
CA VAL A 425 8.18 9.84 -12.98
C VAL A 425 7.64 8.69 -13.81
N LYS A 426 6.45 8.20 -13.46
CA LYS A 426 5.82 7.01 -14.09
C LYS A 426 4.99 7.37 -15.31
N GLY A 427 4.60 8.62 -15.46
CA GLY A 427 3.73 9.03 -16.56
C GLY A 427 3.06 10.37 -16.32
N PHE A 428 1.87 10.50 -16.84
CA PHE A 428 1.11 11.73 -16.81
C PHE A 428 -0.36 11.51 -16.40
N ALA A 429 -0.99 12.60 -15.94
CA ALA A 429 -2.43 12.69 -15.71
C ALA A 429 -2.94 14.00 -16.30
N VAL A 430 -3.42 13.95 -17.55
CA VAL A 430 -3.82 15.11 -18.38
C VAL A 430 -5.32 15.03 -18.68
N GLY A 431 -5.97 16.18 -18.67
CA GLY A 431 -7.42 16.27 -18.85
C GLY A 431 -7.85 17.19 -20.00
N ARG A 432 -7.86 18.50 -19.78
CA ARG A 432 -8.46 19.49 -20.69
C ARG A 432 -7.90 19.44 -22.10
N THR A 433 -6.63 19.24 -22.29
CA THR A 433 -5.99 19.03 -23.60
C THR A 433 -6.64 17.89 -24.40
N ILE A 434 -7.18 16.87 -23.69
CA ILE A 434 -7.87 15.74 -24.33
C ILE A 434 -9.34 16.06 -24.57
N PHE A 435 -10.07 16.57 -23.56
CA PHE A 435 -11.52 16.61 -23.60
C PHE A 435 -12.15 17.98 -23.90
N ALA A 436 -11.45 19.11 -23.73
CA ALA A 436 -12.10 20.42 -23.69
C ALA A 436 -12.83 20.79 -25.02
N ASP A 437 -12.22 20.52 -26.16
CA ASP A 437 -12.86 20.79 -27.47
C ASP A 437 -14.05 19.86 -27.72
N ALA A 438 -13.91 18.57 -27.41
CA ALA A 438 -15.01 17.62 -27.51
C ALA A 438 -16.16 18.01 -26.58
N ALA A 439 -15.87 18.45 -25.34
CA ALA A 439 -16.88 18.91 -24.39
C ALA A 439 -17.67 20.10 -24.92
N ARG A 440 -16.98 21.15 -25.40
CA ARG A 440 -17.65 22.34 -25.94
C ARG A 440 -18.63 22.00 -27.10
N LYS A 441 -18.14 21.23 -28.07
CA LYS A 441 -18.93 20.87 -29.26
C LYS A 441 -20.06 19.89 -28.91
N TRP A 442 -19.80 18.91 -28.06
CA TRP A 442 -20.82 17.93 -27.68
C TRP A 442 -21.91 18.54 -26.80
N LEU A 443 -21.57 19.41 -25.85
CA LEU A 443 -22.53 20.12 -25.01
C LEU A 443 -23.37 21.12 -25.85
N ALA A 444 -22.77 21.74 -26.88
CA ALA A 444 -23.49 22.58 -27.85
C ALA A 444 -24.36 21.78 -28.83
N GLY A 445 -24.31 20.45 -28.82
CA GLY A 445 -25.06 19.60 -29.75
C GLY A 445 -24.46 19.52 -31.17
N GLU A 446 -23.20 19.90 -31.32
CA GLU A 446 -22.46 19.91 -32.60
C GLU A 446 -21.74 18.59 -32.89
N LEU A 447 -21.54 17.74 -31.87
CA LEU A 447 -20.94 16.40 -31.99
C LEU A 447 -21.90 15.33 -31.50
N THR A 448 -21.87 14.14 -32.16
CA THR A 448 -22.49 12.93 -31.64
C THR A 448 -21.63 12.31 -30.57
N ASP A 449 -22.18 11.34 -29.82
CA ASP A 449 -21.47 10.58 -28.81
C ASP A 449 -20.25 9.87 -29.40
N GLU A 450 -20.42 9.19 -30.54
CA GLU A 450 -19.38 8.45 -31.24
C GLU A 450 -18.24 9.37 -31.70
N ALA A 451 -18.59 10.55 -32.25
CA ALA A 451 -17.60 11.52 -32.70
C ALA A 451 -16.81 12.14 -31.54
N ALA A 452 -17.46 12.41 -30.41
CA ALA A 452 -16.80 12.90 -29.21
C ALA A 452 -15.84 11.84 -28.62
N VAL A 453 -16.28 10.58 -28.56
CA VAL A 453 -15.41 9.45 -28.09
C VAL A 453 -14.23 9.29 -29.05
N ALA A 454 -14.43 9.34 -30.36
CA ALA A 454 -13.36 9.21 -31.36
C ALA A 454 -12.31 10.32 -31.21
N ASP A 455 -12.72 11.59 -31.09
CA ASP A 455 -11.81 12.73 -30.92
C ASP A 455 -10.97 12.58 -29.64
N MET A 456 -11.61 12.28 -28.52
CA MET A 456 -10.90 12.09 -27.24
C MET A 456 -9.99 10.87 -27.27
N THR A 457 -10.39 9.76 -27.92
CA THR A 457 -9.55 8.55 -28.10
C THR A 457 -8.28 8.91 -28.87
N ASP A 458 -8.40 9.63 -29.99
CA ASP A 458 -7.26 10.02 -30.81
C ASP A 458 -6.29 10.93 -30.07
N ARG A 459 -6.81 11.93 -29.35
CA ARG A 459 -5.98 12.87 -28.55
C ARG A 459 -5.26 12.14 -27.42
N PHE A 460 -5.96 11.28 -26.66
CA PHE A 460 -5.34 10.53 -25.59
C PHE A 460 -4.30 9.54 -26.11
N ALA A 461 -4.57 8.82 -27.20
CA ALA A 461 -3.60 7.93 -27.83
C ALA A 461 -2.35 8.68 -28.33
N ARG A 462 -2.49 9.92 -28.83
CA ARG A 462 -1.32 10.74 -29.22
C ARG A 462 -0.46 11.08 -28.01
N LEU A 463 -1.06 11.55 -26.91
CA LEU A 463 -0.30 11.86 -25.68
C LEU A 463 0.40 10.62 -25.12
N CYS A 464 -0.23 9.45 -25.19
CA CYS A 464 0.42 8.18 -24.80
C CYS A 464 1.67 7.93 -25.65
N ARG A 465 1.58 8.08 -26.97
CA ARG A 465 2.74 7.90 -27.88
C ARG A 465 3.86 8.92 -27.61
N ILE A 466 3.51 10.19 -27.35
CA ILE A 466 4.49 11.23 -27.01
C ILE A 466 5.25 10.85 -25.74
N TRP A 467 4.53 10.41 -24.69
CA TRP A 467 5.16 9.95 -23.46
C TRP A 467 6.07 8.73 -23.68
N ASP A 468 5.60 7.73 -24.42
CA ASP A 468 6.34 6.49 -24.67
C ASP A 468 7.64 6.79 -25.43
N THR A 469 7.57 7.64 -26.45
CA THR A 469 8.76 8.09 -27.21
C THR A 469 9.73 8.87 -26.32
N ALA A 470 9.23 9.76 -25.46
CA ALA A 470 10.08 10.49 -24.52
C ALA A 470 10.82 9.55 -23.56
N ARG A 471 10.13 8.52 -23.04
CA ARG A 471 10.71 7.50 -22.15
C ARG A 471 11.73 6.61 -22.86
N GLU A 472 11.50 6.20 -24.09
CA GLU A 472 12.45 5.44 -24.89
C GLU A 472 13.72 6.23 -25.16
N ASN A 473 13.58 7.49 -25.58
CA ASN A 473 14.72 8.38 -25.82
C ASN A 473 15.56 8.62 -24.57
N ALA A 474 14.92 8.77 -23.39
CA ALA A 474 15.62 8.92 -22.12
C ALA A 474 16.47 7.68 -21.79
N ARG A 475 15.92 6.48 -21.96
CA ARG A 475 16.64 5.20 -21.74
C ARG A 475 17.84 5.00 -22.67
N VAL A 476 17.71 5.37 -23.95
CA VAL A 476 18.81 5.27 -24.92
C VAL A 476 19.97 6.19 -24.53
N ASN A 477 19.66 7.40 -24.06
CA ASN A 477 20.67 8.36 -23.64
C ASN A 477 21.41 7.92 -22.36
N GLU A 478 20.72 7.28 -21.41
CA GLU A 478 21.35 6.71 -20.21
C GLU A 478 22.35 5.60 -20.56
N THR A 479 22.01 4.71 -21.50
CA THR A 479 22.87 3.61 -21.91
C THR A 479 24.12 4.09 -22.69
N GLN A 480 24.01 5.17 -23.42
CA GLN A 480 25.16 5.77 -24.14
C GLN A 480 26.07 6.58 -23.22
N GLY A 481 25.53 7.25 -22.19
CA GLY A 481 26.29 8.02 -21.20
C GLY A 481 27.11 7.16 -20.23
N THR A 482 26.73 5.90 -20.02
CA THR A 482 27.47 4.95 -19.16
C THR A 482 28.59 4.22 -19.90
N SER A 483 28.72 4.39 -21.20
CA SER A 483 29.75 3.73 -22.06
C SER A 483 30.88 4.69 -22.46
N ALA A 484 30.88 5.91 -21.98
CA ALA A 484 31.92 6.93 -22.19
C ALA A 484 32.64 7.24 -20.87
#